data_07a743ef1f4f8dd6e0b4418316346541
#
_entry.id   07a743ef1f4f8dd6e0b4418316346541
#
_cell.length_a   1.000
_cell.length_b   1.000
_cell.length_c   1.000
_cell.angle_alpha   90.00
_cell.angle_beta   90.00
_cell.angle_gamma   90.00
#
_symmetry.space_group_name_H-M   'P 1'
#
loop_
_entity.id
_entity.type
_entity.pdbx_description
1 polymer ?
#
loop_
_entity_poly.entity_id
_entity_poly.type
_entity_poly.pdbx_seq_one_letter_code
_entity_poly.pdbx_strand_id
1 'polypeptide(L)'
;TPKEKTIFTIGNDSVYPDGQMGTNKYALYDGYGNLTVTILQKNQAQKGILHIYKHGEQLAKVSSEKHFFYEDAPIEGAEFQVIAQEDIYSQELNDAMLKDYLADISEYLLYKKGDVIATVITDRNGFAYVSGLPIGKYKVVETVAGDGFVLNREERFFEITPQEQTVCFDIQGVDYKNERQKLEIQVLKQDSVSKEVLAGAVYGLY
;
A
#
# COMPACT_ATOMS: atom_id res chain seq x y z
N THR A 1 26.96 2.64 -3.04
CA THR A 1 28.24 2.73 -2.30
C THR A 1 27.92 2.51 -0.82
N PRO A 2 28.56 1.55 -0.12
CA PRO A 2 28.32 1.37 1.29
C PRO A 2 28.61 2.68 2.04
N LYS A 3 27.69 3.10 2.90
CA LYS A 3 27.82 4.35 3.67
C LYS A 3 28.84 4.24 4.79
N GLU A 4 29.18 3.02 5.20
CA GLU A 4 30.11 2.74 6.29
C GLU A 4 31.23 1.82 5.80
N LYS A 5 32.44 2.12 6.23
CA LYS A 5 33.61 1.26 6.02
C LYS A 5 33.78 0.37 7.23
N THR A 6 33.88 -0.93 7.02
CA THR A 6 34.30 -1.86 8.07
C THR A 6 35.81 -1.96 8.06
N ILE A 7 36.45 -1.53 9.15
CA ILE A 7 37.88 -1.61 9.34
C ILE A 7 38.16 -2.73 10.36
N PHE A 8 39.10 -3.59 10.06
CA PHE A 8 39.52 -4.66 10.96
C PHE A 8 41.05 -4.86 10.90
N THR A 9 41.62 -5.31 11.98
CA THR A 9 43.04 -5.65 12.08
C THR A 9 43.18 -7.14 12.24
N ILE A 10 44.07 -7.75 11.50
CA ILE A 10 44.42 -9.16 11.61
C ILE A 10 45.66 -9.24 12.53
N GLY A 11 45.49 -9.84 13.69
CA GLY A 11 46.60 -10.18 14.62
C GLY A 11 46.99 -11.65 14.45
N ASN A 12 48.02 -12.08 15.15
CA ASN A 12 48.55 -13.45 15.04
C ASN A 12 47.55 -14.54 15.37
N ASP A 13 46.55 -14.27 16.24
CA ASP A 13 45.59 -15.26 16.70
C ASP A 13 44.12 -14.79 16.60
N SER A 14 43.90 -13.62 16.04
CA SER A 14 42.54 -13.05 16.03
C SER A 14 42.36 -11.91 15.04
N VAL A 15 41.08 -11.67 14.67
CA VAL A 15 40.68 -10.52 13.90
C VAL A 15 39.81 -9.63 14.78
N TYR A 16 40.15 -8.35 14.86
CA TYR A 16 39.47 -7.39 15.67
C TYR A 16 38.73 -6.35 14.85
N PRO A 17 37.48 -5.97 15.21
CA PRO A 17 36.87 -4.73 14.74
C PRO A 17 37.73 -3.55 15.18
N ASP A 18 37.71 -2.45 14.44
CA ASP A 18 38.51 -1.26 14.77
C ASP A 18 38.36 -0.82 16.21
N GLY A 19 39.50 -0.70 16.92
CA GLY A 19 39.57 -0.28 18.31
C GLY A 19 39.13 -1.28 19.39
N GLN A 20 38.79 -2.53 19.03
CA GLN A 20 38.43 -3.56 20.02
C GLN A 20 39.43 -4.72 20.05
N MET A 21 39.97 -5.02 21.19
CA MET A 21 40.78 -6.20 21.43
C MET A 21 39.94 -7.26 22.18
N GLY A 22 39.83 -8.47 21.61
CA GLY A 22 39.09 -9.59 22.20
C GLY A 22 38.81 -10.73 21.22
N THR A 23 38.34 -11.86 21.73
CA THR A 23 37.92 -12.99 20.90
C THR A 23 36.77 -12.56 19.98
N ASN A 24 36.99 -12.62 18.68
CA ASN A 24 35.96 -12.28 17.70
C ASN A 24 35.28 -13.54 17.20
N LYS A 25 34.00 -13.69 17.48
CA LYS A 25 33.17 -14.81 17.02
C LYS A 25 33.05 -14.92 15.51
N TYR A 26 33.46 -13.89 14.78
CA TYR A 26 33.40 -13.85 13.30
C TYR A 26 34.73 -14.24 12.63
N ALA A 27 35.73 -14.63 13.38
CA ALA A 27 37.00 -15.12 12.87
C ALA A 27 37.20 -16.57 13.31
N LEU A 28 37.32 -17.48 12.39
CA LEU A 28 37.49 -18.91 12.62
C LEU A 28 38.68 -19.43 11.86
N TYR A 29 39.57 -20.16 12.56
CA TYR A 29 40.62 -20.98 11.95
C TYR A 29 40.09 -22.37 11.67
N ASP A 30 40.33 -22.89 10.48
CA ASP A 30 40.12 -24.32 10.18
C ASP A 30 41.32 -25.13 10.70
N GLY A 31 41.18 -26.45 10.69
CA GLY A 31 42.26 -27.37 11.11
C GLY A 31 43.51 -27.36 10.21
N TYR A 32 43.50 -26.59 9.13
CA TYR A 32 44.60 -26.43 8.16
C TYR A 32 45.29 -25.10 8.21
N GLY A 33 44.89 -24.21 9.15
CA GLY A 33 45.47 -22.91 9.34
C GLY A 33 44.90 -21.79 8.48
N ASN A 34 43.78 -22.02 7.76
CA ASN A 34 43.10 -20.97 7.04
C ASN A 34 42.23 -20.13 7.98
N LEU A 35 42.30 -18.82 7.86
CA LEU A 35 41.46 -17.89 8.62
C LEU A 35 40.29 -17.42 7.76
N THR A 36 39.08 -17.74 8.20
CA THR A 36 37.84 -17.19 7.64
C THR A 36 37.35 -16.03 8.48
N VAL A 37 37.22 -14.86 7.87
CA VAL A 37 36.66 -13.67 8.48
C VAL A 37 35.27 -13.41 7.90
N THR A 38 34.25 -13.45 8.76
CA THR A 38 32.90 -13.11 8.37
C THR A 38 32.62 -11.66 8.74
N ILE A 39 32.37 -10.82 7.75
CA ILE A 39 31.99 -9.41 7.93
C ILE A 39 30.47 -9.33 7.78
N LEU A 40 29.77 -8.99 8.88
CA LEU A 40 28.35 -8.75 8.85
C LEU A 40 28.10 -7.25 8.66
N GLN A 41 27.63 -6.87 7.49
CA GLN A 41 27.22 -5.51 7.19
C GLN A 41 25.70 -5.43 7.13
N LYS A 42 25.11 -4.60 7.98
CA LYS A 42 23.67 -4.38 7.98
C LYS A 42 23.32 -3.23 7.03
N ASN A 43 22.41 -3.49 6.12
CA ASN A 43 21.82 -2.47 5.25
C ASN A 43 20.42 -2.09 5.78
N GLN A 44 19.97 -0.88 5.49
CA GLN A 44 18.59 -0.50 5.74
C GLN A 44 17.68 -1.21 4.74
N ALA A 45 16.55 -1.73 5.23
CA ALA A 45 15.52 -2.31 4.38
C ALA A 45 14.91 -1.23 3.48
N GLN A 46 14.76 -1.56 2.20
CA GLN A 46 14.08 -0.69 1.24
C GLN A 46 12.57 -0.71 1.49
N LYS A 47 11.93 0.45 1.33
CA LYS A 47 10.51 0.63 1.56
C LYS A 47 9.91 1.49 0.48
N GLY A 48 8.70 1.15 0.06
CA GLY A 48 7.94 1.92 -0.92
C GLY A 48 6.91 2.84 -0.30
N ILE A 49 6.45 3.79 -1.11
CA ILE A 49 5.31 4.67 -0.83
C ILE A 49 4.30 4.47 -1.95
N LEU A 50 3.06 4.18 -1.59
CA LEU A 50 1.92 4.11 -2.49
C LEU A 50 1.10 5.40 -2.37
N HIS A 51 0.82 6.04 -3.50
CA HIS A 51 -0.12 7.16 -3.60
C HIS A 51 -1.44 6.67 -4.21
N ILE A 52 -2.56 7.13 -3.66
CA ILE A 52 -3.90 6.83 -4.14
C ILE A 52 -4.59 8.15 -4.47
N TYR A 53 -5.12 8.26 -5.69
CA TYR A 53 -5.89 9.41 -6.15
C TYR A 53 -7.33 8.97 -6.40
N LYS A 54 -8.26 9.72 -5.84
CA LYS A 54 -9.68 9.45 -5.92
C LYS A 54 -10.42 10.63 -6.52
N HIS A 55 -11.15 10.39 -7.58
CA HIS A 55 -11.96 11.41 -8.24
C HIS A 55 -13.27 10.84 -8.77
N GLY A 56 -14.17 11.71 -9.18
CA GLY A 56 -15.44 11.34 -9.76
C GLY A 56 -16.30 12.54 -10.14
N GLU A 57 -17.45 12.27 -10.72
CA GLU A 57 -18.36 13.26 -11.27
C GLU A 57 -19.13 13.96 -10.14
N GLN A 58 -18.85 15.24 -9.91
CA GLN A 58 -19.50 16.10 -8.91
C GLN A 58 -20.33 17.19 -9.57
N LEU A 59 -21.37 17.67 -8.88
CA LEU A 59 -22.19 18.78 -9.33
C LEU A 59 -21.41 20.08 -9.28
N ALA A 60 -21.09 20.66 -10.46
CA ALA A 60 -20.36 21.91 -10.55
C ALA A 60 -21.28 23.13 -10.44
N LYS A 61 -22.42 23.11 -11.14
CA LYS A 61 -23.40 24.19 -11.10
C LYS A 61 -24.79 23.75 -11.53
N VAL A 62 -25.78 24.55 -11.15
CA VAL A 62 -27.15 24.45 -11.64
C VAL A 62 -27.47 25.72 -12.42
N SER A 63 -27.97 25.61 -13.65
CA SER A 63 -28.42 26.81 -14.43
C SER A 63 -29.73 27.38 -13.89
N SER A 64 -30.08 28.58 -14.37
CA SER A 64 -31.38 29.21 -14.10
C SER A 64 -32.57 28.39 -14.62
N GLU A 65 -32.32 27.54 -15.65
CA GLU A 65 -33.31 26.61 -16.23
C GLU A 65 -33.30 25.25 -15.53
N LYS A 66 -32.63 25.14 -14.37
CA LYS A 66 -32.48 23.89 -13.57
C LYS A 66 -31.75 22.76 -14.29
N HIS A 67 -30.84 23.05 -15.23
CA HIS A 67 -29.93 22.07 -15.77
C HIS A 67 -28.72 21.89 -14.84
N PHE A 68 -28.38 20.64 -14.58
CA PHE A 68 -27.27 20.25 -13.72
C PHE A 68 -26.02 20.01 -14.57
N PHE A 69 -24.93 20.68 -14.21
CA PHE A 69 -23.62 20.50 -14.84
C PHE A 69 -22.68 19.80 -13.88
N TYR A 70 -22.03 18.80 -14.37
CA TYR A 70 -21.09 17.98 -13.58
C TYR A 70 -19.69 18.12 -14.12
N GLU A 71 -18.73 18.05 -13.23
CA GLU A 71 -17.31 18.02 -13.56
C GLU A 71 -16.61 16.91 -12.78
N ASP A 72 -15.46 16.48 -13.27
CA ASP A 72 -14.62 15.50 -12.61
C ASP A 72 -13.82 16.21 -11.51
N ALA A 73 -13.97 15.77 -10.27
CA ALA A 73 -13.37 16.43 -9.11
C ALA A 73 -12.89 15.43 -8.06
N PRO A 74 -11.94 15.84 -7.18
CA PRO A 74 -11.46 14.98 -6.10
C PRO A 74 -12.57 14.54 -5.16
N ILE A 75 -12.49 13.32 -4.64
CA ILE A 75 -13.46 12.76 -3.68
C ILE A 75 -12.78 12.56 -2.33
N GLU A 76 -13.32 13.25 -1.30
CA GLU A 76 -12.97 13.08 0.10
C GLU A 76 -13.70 11.87 0.71
N GLY A 77 -13.09 11.22 1.72
CA GLY A 77 -13.75 10.22 2.57
C GLY A 77 -13.85 8.83 1.96
N ALA A 78 -13.27 8.57 0.80
CA ALA A 78 -13.19 7.21 0.27
C ALA A 78 -12.13 6.41 1.05
N GLU A 79 -12.50 5.19 1.51
CA GLU A 79 -11.59 4.31 2.24
C GLU A 79 -11.02 3.24 1.33
N PHE A 80 -9.72 3.01 1.47
CA PHE A 80 -8.97 2.00 0.74
C PHE A 80 -8.20 1.09 1.67
N GLN A 81 -8.13 -0.18 1.32
CA GLN A 81 -7.25 -1.15 1.96
C GLN A 81 -6.13 -1.59 1.02
N VAL A 82 -4.93 -1.67 1.57
CA VAL A 82 -3.74 -2.26 0.93
C VAL A 82 -3.56 -3.65 1.50
N ILE A 83 -3.55 -4.67 0.63
CA ILE A 83 -3.59 -6.08 1.00
C ILE A 83 -2.42 -6.82 0.36
N ALA A 84 -1.71 -7.63 1.16
CA ALA A 84 -0.63 -8.49 0.67
C ALA A 84 -1.15 -9.55 -0.31
N GLN A 85 -0.46 -9.76 -1.44
CA GLN A 85 -0.79 -10.77 -2.44
C GLN A 85 0.07 -12.03 -2.33
N GLU A 86 1.11 -11.99 -1.50
CA GLU A 86 2.01 -13.09 -1.18
C GLU A 86 2.47 -12.96 0.27
N ASP A 87 3.13 -13.98 0.81
CA ASP A 87 3.81 -13.87 2.09
C ASP A 87 5.01 -12.94 1.93
N ILE A 88 5.07 -11.89 2.75
CA ILE A 88 6.08 -10.84 2.68
C ILE A 88 7.04 -11.01 3.85
N TYR A 89 8.30 -11.20 3.52
CA TYR A 89 9.36 -11.39 4.51
C TYR A 89 10.24 -10.15 4.63
N SER A 90 10.95 -10.05 5.75
CA SER A 90 11.97 -9.02 5.93
C SER A 90 13.09 -9.19 4.88
N GLN A 91 13.72 -8.07 4.48
CA GLN A 91 14.84 -8.13 3.51
C GLN A 91 16.03 -8.93 3.99
N GLU A 92 16.17 -9.12 5.31
CA GLU A 92 17.24 -9.94 5.89
C GLU A 92 17.15 -11.40 5.42
N LEU A 93 15.94 -11.89 5.11
CA LEU A 93 15.74 -13.21 4.54
C LEU A 93 16.02 -13.31 3.03
N ASN A 94 16.05 -12.18 2.32
CA ASN A 94 16.30 -12.18 0.87
C ASN A 94 17.76 -12.45 0.50
N ASP A 95 18.66 -12.53 1.48
CA ASP A 95 19.98 -13.11 1.26
C ASP A 95 19.81 -14.61 1.02
N ALA A 96 20.04 -15.05 -0.23
CA ALA A 96 19.82 -16.44 -0.66
C ALA A 96 20.60 -17.45 0.19
N MET A 97 21.73 -17.07 0.77
CA MET A 97 22.51 -17.92 1.68
C MET A 97 21.81 -18.17 3.03
N LEU A 98 20.99 -17.23 3.51
CA LEU A 98 20.28 -17.38 4.77
C LEU A 98 19.10 -18.36 4.68
N LYS A 99 18.40 -18.40 3.53
CA LYS A 99 17.26 -19.31 3.33
C LYS A 99 17.63 -20.78 3.44
N ASP A 100 18.83 -21.14 3.01
CA ASP A 100 19.31 -22.53 3.03
C ASP A 100 19.80 -22.97 4.43
N TYR A 101 20.08 -22.03 5.33
CA TYR A 101 20.61 -22.31 6.66
C TYR A 101 19.57 -22.22 7.79
N LEU A 102 18.42 -21.59 7.55
CA LEU A 102 17.41 -21.39 8.60
C LEU A 102 16.40 -22.54 8.58
N ALA A 103 16.31 -23.24 9.70
CA ALA A 103 15.33 -24.30 9.91
C ALA A 103 13.88 -23.75 9.99
N ASP A 104 13.73 -22.47 10.36
CA ASP A 104 12.44 -21.76 10.47
C ASP A 104 12.59 -20.32 9.99
N ILE A 105 11.85 -19.97 8.95
CA ILE A 105 11.81 -18.61 8.38
C ILE A 105 10.62 -17.79 8.90
N SER A 106 9.78 -18.37 9.76
CA SER A 106 8.56 -17.71 10.24
C SER A 106 8.81 -16.44 11.04
N GLU A 107 9.96 -16.35 11.73
CA GLU A 107 10.36 -15.14 12.48
C GLU A 107 10.66 -13.93 11.59
N TYR A 108 10.91 -14.16 10.28
CA TYR A 108 11.14 -13.12 9.28
C TYR A 108 9.88 -12.73 8.51
N LEU A 109 8.77 -13.41 8.76
CA LEU A 109 7.49 -13.14 8.11
C LEU A 109 6.90 -11.83 8.65
N LEU A 110 6.75 -10.84 7.77
CA LEU A 110 6.14 -9.54 8.11
C LEU A 110 4.63 -9.57 7.92
N TYR A 111 4.17 -10.11 6.79
CA TYR A 111 2.76 -10.21 6.44
C TYR A 111 2.47 -11.51 5.70
N LYS A 112 1.33 -12.12 5.98
CA LYS A 112 0.81 -13.26 5.23
C LYS A 112 0.03 -12.79 4.01
N LYS A 113 -0.03 -13.61 3.00
CA LYS A 113 -0.95 -13.40 1.88
C LYS A 113 -2.38 -13.20 2.39
N GLY A 114 -3.00 -12.08 1.98
CA GLY A 114 -4.35 -11.69 2.38
C GLY A 114 -4.41 -10.74 3.58
N ASP A 115 -3.30 -10.50 4.28
CA ASP A 115 -3.28 -9.54 5.39
C ASP A 115 -3.55 -8.11 4.88
N VAL A 116 -4.39 -7.39 5.59
CA VAL A 116 -4.58 -5.94 5.40
C VAL A 116 -3.42 -5.22 6.08
N ILE A 117 -2.57 -4.60 5.27
CA ILE A 117 -1.36 -3.92 5.72
C ILE A 117 -1.66 -2.51 6.19
N ALA A 118 -2.56 -1.83 5.48
CA ALA A 118 -2.98 -0.47 5.79
C ALA A 118 -4.42 -0.23 5.35
N THR A 119 -5.11 0.65 6.10
CA THR A 119 -6.39 1.24 5.72
C THR A 119 -6.18 2.75 5.72
N VAL A 120 -6.54 3.42 4.63
CA VAL A 120 -6.37 4.87 4.46
C VAL A 120 -7.63 5.49 3.89
N ILE A 121 -7.83 6.77 4.19
CA ILE A 121 -8.99 7.55 3.76
C ILE A 121 -8.50 8.76 2.97
N THR A 122 -9.17 9.05 1.85
CA THR A 122 -8.82 10.21 1.01
C THR A 122 -9.19 11.53 1.67
N ASP A 123 -8.29 12.49 1.54
CA ASP A 123 -8.49 13.87 1.98
C ASP A 123 -9.37 14.66 0.99
N ARG A 124 -9.58 15.97 1.28
CA ARG A 124 -10.33 16.90 0.42
C ARG A 124 -9.79 17.07 -1.00
N ASN A 125 -8.54 16.68 -1.22
CA ASN A 125 -7.90 16.68 -2.54
C ASN A 125 -8.05 15.33 -3.24
N GLY A 126 -8.80 14.39 -2.67
CA GLY A 126 -8.95 13.03 -3.17
C GLY A 126 -7.68 12.20 -3.02
N PHE A 127 -6.79 12.57 -2.11
CA PHE A 127 -5.48 11.97 -1.97
C PHE A 127 -5.34 11.17 -0.67
N ALA A 128 -4.77 9.98 -0.78
CA ALA A 128 -4.30 9.19 0.34
C ALA A 128 -2.94 8.56 0.00
N TYR A 129 -2.16 8.17 1.01
CA TYR A 129 -0.90 7.48 0.80
C TYR A 129 -0.61 6.46 1.89
N VAL A 130 0.16 5.46 1.53
CA VAL A 130 0.73 4.47 2.46
C VAL A 130 2.24 4.47 2.30
N SER A 131 2.96 4.69 3.38
CA SER A 131 4.43 4.67 3.40
C SER A 131 4.97 3.46 4.16
N GLY A 132 6.23 3.14 3.90
CA GLY A 132 6.93 2.08 4.63
C GLY A 132 6.57 0.67 4.17
N LEU A 133 5.97 0.50 2.99
CA LEU A 133 5.66 -0.80 2.41
C LEU A 133 6.93 -1.57 2.08
N PRO A 134 7.11 -2.81 2.57
CA PRO A 134 8.21 -3.68 2.19
C PRO A 134 8.22 -4.02 0.69
N ILE A 135 9.31 -4.60 0.22
CA ILE A 135 9.35 -5.23 -1.11
C ILE A 135 8.35 -6.38 -1.13
N GLY A 136 7.52 -6.47 -2.19
CA GLY A 136 6.49 -7.50 -2.34
C GLY A 136 5.35 -7.09 -3.27
N LYS A 137 4.35 -7.97 -3.39
CA LYS A 137 3.15 -7.78 -4.23
C LYS A 137 1.94 -7.44 -3.39
N TYR A 138 1.17 -6.49 -3.88
CA TYR A 138 0.04 -5.90 -3.19
C TYR A 138 -1.15 -5.69 -4.10
N LYS A 139 -2.32 -5.54 -3.49
CA LYS A 139 -3.49 -4.95 -4.15
C LYS A 139 -4.07 -3.83 -3.31
N VAL A 140 -4.71 -2.89 -3.98
CA VAL A 140 -5.55 -1.85 -3.39
C VAL A 140 -6.99 -2.13 -3.74
N VAL A 141 -7.88 -2.00 -2.77
CA VAL A 141 -9.32 -2.11 -2.94
C VAL A 141 -10.01 -0.95 -2.24
N GLU A 142 -11.05 -0.40 -2.86
CA GLU A 142 -11.93 0.55 -2.20
C GLU A 142 -12.92 -0.21 -1.33
N THR A 143 -13.02 0.14 -0.06
CA THR A 143 -13.93 -0.48 0.91
C THR A 143 -15.13 0.40 1.24
N VAL A 144 -14.94 1.73 1.18
CA VAL A 144 -16.00 2.72 1.34
C VAL A 144 -15.86 3.77 0.25
N ALA A 145 -16.92 4.01 -0.51
CA ALA A 145 -16.98 5.14 -1.44
C ALA A 145 -17.19 6.43 -0.65
N GLY A 146 -16.71 7.55 -1.19
CA GLY A 146 -17.09 8.87 -0.67
C GLY A 146 -18.61 9.12 -0.79
N ASP A 147 -19.11 10.06 0.00
CA ASP A 147 -20.54 10.38 0.05
C ASP A 147 -21.11 10.73 -1.33
N GLY A 148 -22.21 10.07 -1.71
CA GLY A 148 -22.90 10.29 -2.98
C GLY A 148 -22.31 9.53 -4.18
N PHE A 149 -21.34 8.63 -3.95
CA PHE A 149 -20.72 7.84 -4.98
C PHE A 149 -21.02 6.33 -4.86
N VAL A 150 -20.89 5.63 -5.98
CA VAL A 150 -21.01 4.17 -6.05
C VAL A 150 -19.64 3.57 -5.77
N LEU A 151 -19.60 2.54 -4.90
CA LEU A 151 -18.38 1.83 -4.58
C LEU A 151 -17.77 1.19 -5.83
N ASN A 152 -16.52 1.53 -6.12
CA ASN A 152 -15.74 0.88 -7.17
C ASN A 152 -15.04 -0.35 -6.61
N ARG A 153 -15.48 -1.53 -7.03
CA ARG A 153 -14.95 -2.82 -6.56
C ARG A 153 -13.74 -3.31 -7.36
N GLU A 154 -13.18 -2.48 -8.22
CA GLU A 154 -12.00 -2.83 -9.01
C GLU A 154 -10.78 -3.01 -8.11
N GLU A 155 -10.10 -4.14 -8.23
CA GLU A 155 -8.83 -4.39 -7.55
C GLU A 155 -7.69 -3.87 -8.41
N ARG A 156 -6.79 -3.08 -7.83
CA ARG A 156 -5.58 -2.59 -8.48
C ARG A 156 -4.36 -3.28 -7.88
N PHE A 157 -3.56 -3.90 -8.72
CA PHE A 157 -2.37 -4.65 -8.32
C PHE A 157 -1.11 -3.82 -8.59
N PHE A 158 -0.15 -3.91 -7.66
CA PHE A 158 1.16 -3.30 -7.82
C PHE A 158 2.24 -4.14 -7.12
N GLU A 159 3.47 -3.91 -7.50
CA GLU A 159 4.64 -4.61 -6.96
C GLU A 159 5.72 -3.60 -6.58
N ILE A 160 6.26 -3.76 -5.38
CA ILE A 160 7.44 -3.04 -4.93
C ILE A 160 8.64 -3.93 -5.17
N THR A 161 9.51 -3.51 -6.10
CA THR A 161 10.71 -4.24 -6.47
C THR A 161 11.96 -3.60 -5.89
N PRO A 162 13.05 -4.35 -5.68
CA PRO A 162 14.31 -3.78 -5.22
C PRO A 162 14.82 -2.71 -6.19
N GLN A 163 15.27 -1.58 -5.64
CA GLN A 163 15.90 -0.49 -6.39
C GLN A 163 17.35 -0.34 -5.93
N GLU A 164 18.26 -0.06 -6.88
CA GLU A 164 19.66 0.16 -6.54
C GLU A 164 19.81 1.36 -5.60
N GLN A 165 20.39 1.14 -4.42
CA GLN A 165 20.82 2.16 -3.45
C GLN A 165 19.73 3.10 -2.92
N THR A 166 18.45 2.80 -3.12
CA THR A 166 17.33 3.61 -2.63
C THR A 166 16.68 2.95 -1.43
N VAL A 167 16.56 3.68 -0.32
CA VAL A 167 15.93 3.19 0.93
C VAL A 167 14.41 3.36 0.88
N CYS A 168 13.94 4.40 0.21
CA CYS A 168 12.52 4.67 0.01
C CYS A 168 12.31 5.13 -1.42
N PHE A 169 11.30 4.61 -2.09
CA PHE A 169 10.97 4.98 -3.46
C PHE A 169 9.46 5.19 -3.59
N ASP A 170 9.11 6.09 -4.50
CA ASP A 170 7.74 6.45 -4.80
C ASP A 170 7.20 5.49 -5.87
N ILE A 171 6.02 4.93 -5.61
CA ILE A 171 5.34 4.07 -6.56
C ILE A 171 4.32 4.94 -7.30
N GLN A 172 4.19 4.72 -8.59
CA GLN A 172 3.18 5.40 -9.39
C GLN A 172 1.80 5.31 -8.72
N GLY A 173 1.13 6.46 -8.66
CA GLY A 173 -0.18 6.57 -8.02
C GLY A 173 -1.22 5.66 -8.68
N VAL A 174 -2.07 5.11 -7.86
CA VAL A 174 -3.27 4.37 -8.31
C VAL A 174 -4.41 5.35 -8.41
N ASP A 175 -4.99 5.45 -9.60
CA ASP A 175 -6.09 6.36 -9.90
C ASP A 175 -7.42 5.61 -9.88
N TYR A 176 -8.37 6.09 -9.06
CA TYR A 176 -9.70 5.50 -8.92
C TYR A 176 -10.77 6.53 -9.26
N LYS A 177 -11.63 6.20 -10.22
CA LYS A 177 -12.80 6.98 -10.57
C LYS A 177 -14.07 6.28 -10.10
N ASN A 178 -14.95 7.04 -9.41
CA ASN A 178 -16.28 6.57 -9.05
C ASN A 178 -17.38 7.29 -9.84
N GLU A 179 -18.45 6.55 -10.09
CA GLU A 179 -19.69 7.12 -10.58
C GLU A 179 -20.51 7.67 -9.40
N ARG A 180 -21.19 8.79 -9.64
CA ARG A 180 -22.16 9.31 -8.67
C ARG A 180 -23.35 8.38 -8.53
N GLN A 181 -23.94 8.33 -7.34
CA GLN A 181 -25.22 7.69 -7.13
C GLN A 181 -26.33 8.41 -7.89
N LYS A 182 -27.19 7.65 -8.55
CA LYS A 182 -28.36 8.15 -9.25
C LYS A 182 -29.60 7.65 -8.52
N LEU A 183 -30.54 8.56 -8.25
CA LEU A 183 -31.81 8.24 -7.62
C LEU A 183 -32.92 8.38 -8.67
N GLU A 184 -33.71 7.33 -8.84
CA GLU A 184 -34.96 7.37 -9.59
C GLU A 184 -36.12 7.44 -8.61
N ILE A 185 -36.96 8.46 -8.74
CA ILE A 185 -38.16 8.60 -7.92
C ILE A 185 -39.36 8.29 -8.78
N GLN A 186 -40.05 7.17 -8.48
CA GLN A 186 -41.33 6.82 -9.09
C GLN A 186 -42.47 7.22 -8.15
N VAL A 187 -43.40 8.02 -8.64
CA VAL A 187 -44.59 8.44 -7.89
C VAL A 187 -45.81 7.83 -8.54
N LEU A 188 -46.51 6.99 -7.80
CA LEU A 188 -47.77 6.39 -8.22
C LEU A 188 -48.93 7.01 -7.42
N LYS A 189 -49.82 7.70 -8.12
CA LYS A 189 -51.08 8.21 -7.54
C LYS A 189 -52.19 7.19 -7.68
N GLN A 190 -52.84 6.86 -6.59
CA GLN A 190 -53.99 5.93 -6.58
C GLN A 190 -55.20 6.56 -5.85
N ASP A 191 -56.37 6.17 -6.27
CA ASP A 191 -57.56 6.43 -5.48
C ASP A 191 -57.55 5.67 -4.13
N SER A 192 -58.01 6.31 -3.08
CA SER A 192 -57.92 5.74 -1.73
C SER A 192 -58.87 4.53 -1.51
N VAL A 193 -59.95 4.45 -2.28
CA VAL A 193 -60.98 3.43 -2.15
C VAL A 193 -60.81 2.34 -3.21
N SER A 194 -60.84 2.72 -4.50
CA SER A 194 -60.79 1.76 -5.62
C SER A 194 -59.40 1.21 -5.87
N LYS A 195 -58.34 1.90 -5.39
CA LYS A 195 -56.91 1.61 -5.66
C LYS A 195 -56.52 1.74 -7.11
N GLU A 196 -57.41 2.29 -7.95
CA GLU A 196 -57.14 2.55 -9.36
C GLU A 196 -56.10 3.67 -9.49
N VAL A 197 -55.23 3.55 -10.50
CA VAL A 197 -54.21 4.55 -10.81
C VAL A 197 -54.84 5.80 -11.39
N LEU A 198 -54.50 6.94 -10.85
CA LEU A 198 -55.05 8.25 -11.22
C LEU A 198 -54.04 9.00 -12.11
N ALA A 199 -54.43 9.27 -13.34
CA ALA A 199 -53.64 10.08 -14.26
C ALA A 199 -53.80 11.59 -13.98
N GLY A 200 -52.87 12.40 -14.46
CA GLY A 200 -52.92 13.87 -14.44
C GLY A 200 -52.54 14.54 -13.13
N ALA A 201 -52.04 13.79 -12.10
CA ALA A 201 -51.49 14.39 -10.89
C ALA A 201 -50.14 15.05 -11.18
N VAL A 202 -49.96 16.28 -10.69
CA VAL A 202 -48.69 17.04 -10.85
C VAL A 202 -47.96 17.04 -9.50
N TYR A 203 -46.67 16.73 -9.56
CA TYR A 203 -45.77 16.74 -8.39
C TYR A 203 -44.63 17.72 -8.63
N GLY A 204 -44.16 18.36 -7.58
CA GLY A 204 -42.95 19.17 -7.59
C GLY A 204 -41.89 18.54 -6.66
N LEU A 205 -40.66 18.49 -7.14
CA LEU A 205 -39.50 18.17 -6.31
C LEU A 205 -38.82 19.48 -5.93
N TYR A 206 -38.60 19.72 -4.63
CA TYR A 206 -38.01 20.95 -4.09
C TYR A 206 -36.73 20.62 -3.32
#